data_5f1d9e6ee042c77cdd34d5b7cf320694
#
_entry.id   5f1d9e6ee042c77cdd34d5b7cf320694
#
_cell.length_a   1.000
_cell.length_b   1.000
_cell.length_c   1.000
_cell.angle_alpha   90.00
_cell.angle_beta   90.00
_cell.angle_gamma   90.00
#
_symmetry.space_group_name_H-M   'P 1'
#
loop_
_entity.id
_entity.type
_entity.pdbx_description
1 polymer ?
#
loop_
_entity_poly.entity_id
_entity_poly.type
_entity_poly.pdbx_seq_one_letter_code
_entity_poly.pdbx_strand_id
1 'polypeptide(L)'
;MSPPRRQRTPSTVLAGRYELIDRIGTGGMGTVWRARDARTGGLVAAKLLGPHDSGTLLRFVREQGLRIRHPHVLTPSGWAADDHRVVLGMDLVRGGTVAELLAETGPLPPSYAALLLDQLLQALAVVHDAGVVHRDVKPANLLLDPTGDGPPFLRLGDFGVAVPLHDVRLTHGPAVVGTDGYLAPEQRDRSVPDPAQDVYAAGVVATQLLTDRPPRPGHPLLVPEGPLRPLVGALLDPDPTLRPTAAAALGRLRRIDVPRDGPWPVVPDRLPPPPHAAERAATVAIGCFVAAIALCGAALAMLLLG
;
A
#
# COMPACT_ATOMS: atom_id res chain seq x y z
N MET A 1 7.38 46.41 17.84
CA MET A 1 6.95 45.08 18.30
C MET A 1 7.32 44.09 17.17
N SER A 2 8.38 43.30 17.39
CA SER A 2 8.79 42.26 16.44
C SER A 2 7.80 41.10 16.50
N PRO A 3 7.42 40.49 15.36
CA PRO A 3 6.51 39.35 15.36
C PRO A 3 7.16 38.14 16.07
N PRO A 4 6.37 37.30 16.76
CA PRO A 4 6.89 36.17 17.49
C PRO A 4 7.55 35.20 16.49
N ARG A 5 8.83 34.87 16.72
CA ARG A 5 9.53 33.77 16.04
C ARG A 5 8.75 32.49 16.28
N ARG A 6 8.07 31.98 15.25
CA ARG A 6 7.50 30.64 15.25
C ARG A 6 8.65 29.65 15.49
N GLN A 7 8.60 28.99 16.64
CA GLN A 7 9.50 27.89 16.97
C GLN A 7 9.38 26.83 15.85
N ARG A 8 10.47 26.64 15.11
CA ARG A 8 10.61 25.49 14.20
C ARG A 8 10.55 24.26 15.07
N THR A 9 9.51 23.46 14.94
CA THR A 9 9.52 22.09 15.47
C THR A 9 10.75 21.41 14.88
N PRO A 10 11.69 20.90 15.69
CA PRO A 10 12.87 20.25 15.15
C PRO A 10 12.43 19.11 14.22
N SER A 11 12.84 19.13 12.97
CA SER A 11 12.61 18.03 12.04
C SER A 11 13.30 16.81 12.64
N THR A 12 12.52 15.81 13.05
CA THR A 12 13.10 14.59 13.61
C THR A 12 13.67 13.77 12.46
N VAL A 13 15.00 13.78 12.32
CA VAL A 13 15.70 12.90 11.38
C VAL A 13 15.93 11.58 12.09
N LEU A 14 15.32 10.52 11.58
CA LEU A 14 15.49 9.17 12.11
C LEU A 14 16.63 8.45 11.40
N ALA A 15 17.46 7.81 12.20
CA ALA A 15 18.61 7.01 11.78
C ALA A 15 19.49 7.73 10.73
N GLY A 16 19.61 9.08 10.85
CA GLY A 16 20.43 9.91 9.96
C GLY A 16 19.94 10.00 8.51
N ARG A 17 18.78 9.41 8.19
CA ARG A 17 18.32 9.28 6.79
C ARG A 17 16.92 9.83 6.53
N TYR A 18 15.93 9.54 7.38
CA TYR A 18 14.54 9.89 7.11
C TYR A 18 14.12 11.11 7.94
N GLU A 19 13.90 12.24 7.27
CA GLU A 19 13.34 13.45 7.87
C GLU A 19 11.82 13.33 7.91
N LEU A 20 11.25 13.14 9.10
CA LEU A 20 9.81 13.00 9.26
C LEU A 20 9.09 14.31 9.01
N ILE A 21 7.99 14.27 8.25
CA ILE A 21 7.18 15.43 7.91
C ILE A 21 5.88 15.41 8.70
N ASP A 22 5.02 14.42 8.45
CA ASP A 22 3.74 14.23 9.11
C ASP A 22 3.36 12.75 9.15
N ARG A 23 2.51 12.40 10.09
CA ARG A 23 2.01 11.04 10.25
C ARG A 23 0.85 10.81 9.28
N ILE A 24 0.95 9.77 8.45
CA ILE A 24 -0.03 9.41 7.44
C ILE A 24 -0.79 8.12 7.75
N GLY A 25 -0.35 7.33 8.74
CA GLY A 25 -1.04 6.10 9.14
C GLY A 25 -0.58 5.57 10.49
N THR A 26 -1.45 4.74 11.09
CA THR A 26 -1.17 3.96 12.29
C THR A 26 -1.73 2.56 12.10
N GLY A 27 -0.96 1.54 12.48
CA GLY A 27 -1.40 0.14 12.45
C GLY A 27 -0.78 -0.65 13.59
N GLY A 28 -1.19 -1.91 13.74
CA GLY A 28 -0.72 -2.80 14.82
C GLY A 28 0.81 -3.01 14.84
N MET A 29 1.49 -2.81 13.72
CA MET A 29 2.95 -3.01 13.58
C MET A 29 3.73 -1.69 13.56
N GLY A 30 3.12 -0.55 13.93
CA GLY A 30 3.83 0.71 14.01
C GLY A 30 3.12 1.89 13.36
N THR A 31 3.84 2.98 13.22
CA THR A 31 3.35 4.23 12.61
C THR A 31 4.00 4.45 11.24
N VAL A 32 3.21 4.96 10.30
CA VAL A 32 3.68 5.33 8.97
C VAL A 32 3.70 6.87 8.87
N TRP A 33 4.84 7.38 8.45
CA TRP A 33 5.08 8.81 8.28
C TRP A 33 5.38 9.14 6.83
N ARG A 34 4.90 10.26 6.35
CA ARG A 34 5.50 10.89 5.19
C ARG A 34 6.84 11.46 5.61
N ALA A 35 7.88 11.14 4.88
CA ALA A 35 9.24 11.54 5.18
C ALA A 35 9.99 11.96 3.91
N ARG A 36 11.07 12.67 4.09
CA ARG A 36 12.06 12.92 3.04
C ARG A 36 13.24 11.99 3.25
N ASP A 37 13.59 11.22 2.23
CA ASP A 37 14.82 10.43 2.23
C ASP A 37 16.01 11.34 1.88
N ALA A 38 16.93 11.56 2.82
CA ALA A 38 18.10 12.40 2.63
C ALA A 38 19.04 11.90 1.53
N ARG A 39 19.00 10.61 1.19
CA ARG A 39 19.84 10.03 0.12
C ARG A 39 19.35 10.35 -1.29
N THR A 40 18.03 10.39 -1.46
CA THR A 40 17.40 10.60 -2.78
C THR A 40 16.78 11.99 -2.92
N GLY A 41 16.54 12.68 -1.79
CA GLY A 41 15.79 13.95 -1.74
C GLY A 41 14.29 13.79 -1.96
N GLY A 42 13.81 12.59 -2.29
CA GLY A 42 12.41 12.29 -2.60
C GLY A 42 11.54 12.12 -1.35
N LEU A 43 10.21 12.23 -1.54
CA LEU A 43 9.23 11.89 -0.52
C LEU A 43 9.02 10.38 -0.52
N VAL A 44 8.94 9.81 0.68
CA VAL A 44 8.74 8.37 0.93
C VAL A 44 7.73 8.18 2.05
N ALA A 45 7.12 7.00 2.11
CA ALA A 45 6.46 6.51 3.31
C ALA A 45 7.51 5.84 4.19
N ALA A 46 7.66 6.30 5.42
CA ALA A 46 8.59 5.77 6.42
C ALA A 46 7.80 5.02 7.50
N LYS A 47 7.87 3.68 7.49
CA LYS A 47 7.23 2.83 8.50
C LYS A 47 8.21 2.63 9.66
N LEU A 48 7.82 3.13 10.84
CA LEU A 48 8.57 2.95 12.08
C LEU A 48 8.10 1.66 12.75
N LEU A 49 9.05 0.76 12.96
CA LEU A 49 8.79 -0.54 13.59
C LEU A 49 9.07 -0.47 15.09
N GLY A 50 8.23 -1.16 15.86
CA GLY A 50 8.47 -1.37 17.28
C GLY A 50 9.63 -2.33 17.56
N PRO A 51 10.14 -2.38 18.82
CA PRO A 51 11.29 -3.21 19.19
C PRO A 51 11.05 -4.71 18.96
N HIS A 52 9.81 -5.17 19.04
CA HIS A 52 9.45 -6.60 18.93
C HIS A 52 9.32 -7.08 17.47
N ASP A 53 9.04 -6.16 16.54
CA ASP A 53 8.81 -6.50 15.12
C ASP A 53 10.08 -6.37 14.27
N SER A 54 11.08 -5.67 14.79
CA SER A 54 12.25 -5.23 14.03
C SER A 54 13.13 -6.37 13.53
N GLY A 55 13.33 -7.43 14.30
CA GLY A 55 14.25 -8.53 13.95
C GLY A 55 13.76 -9.38 12.77
N THR A 56 12.49 -9.80 12.80
CA THR A 56 11.89 -10.66 11.77
C THR A 56 11.71 -9.90 10.46
N LEU A 57 11.23 -8.65 10.54
CA LEU A 57 10.99 -7.84 9.37
C LEU A 57 12.30 -7.34 8.73
N LEU A 58 13.34 -7.05 9.51
CA LEU A 58 14.68 -6.75 8.98
C LEU A 58 15.28 -7.93 8.22
N ARG A 59 15.09 -9.15 8.73
CA ARG A 59 15.53 -10.36 8.03
C ARG A 59 14.76 -10.48 6.70
N PHE A 60 13.43 -10.34 6.72
CA PHE A 60 12.61 -10.36 5.51
C PHE A 60 13.04 -9.30 4.49
N VAL A 61 13.26 -8.05 4.94
CA VAL A 61 13.70 -6.95 4.06
C VAL A 61 15.08 -7.23 3.46
N ARG A 62 16.00 -7.79 4.24
CA ARG A 62 17.35 -8.11 3.75
C ARG A 62 17.37 -9.29 2.79
N GLU A 63 16.60 -10.34 3.06
CA GLU A 63 16.70 -11.61 2.34
C GLU A 63 15.78 -11.67 1.12
N GLN A 64 14.57 -11.14 1.21
CA GLN A 64 13.52 -11.32 0.19
C GLN A 64 12.89 -10.02 -0.32
N GLY A 65 12.59 -9.07 0.56
CA GLY A 65 11.82 -7.86 0.20
C GLY A 65 12.48 -7.00 -0.88
N LEU A 66 13.81 -6.97 -0.95
CA LEU A 66 14.54 -6.23 -1.98
C LEU A 66 14.57 -6.94 -3.35
N ARG A 67 14.17 -8.20 -3.42
CA ARG A 67 14.16 -8.98 -4.67
C ARG A 67 12.84 -8.91 -5.41
N ILE A 68 11.74 -8.63 -4.71
CA ILE A 68 10.41 -8.54 -5.31
C ILE A 68 10.23 -7.14 -5.90
N ARG A 69 10.29 -7.06 -7.24
CA ARG A 69 10.04 -5.81 -7.98
C ARG A 69 8.86 -6.02 -8.93
N HIS A 70 7.73 -5.44 -8.58
CA HIS A 70 6.53 -5.49 -9.41
C HIS A 70 5.69 -4.22 -9.20
N PRO A 71 5.03 -3.66 -10.22
CA PRO A 71 4.21 -2.45 -10.08
C PRO A 71 3.14 -2.54 -8.99
N HIS A 72 2.56 -3.73 -8.83
CA HIS A 72 1.49 -3.99 -7.86
C HIS A 72 2.00 -4.55 -6.50
N VAL A 73 3.29 -4.46 -6.21
CA VAL A 73 3.88 -4.88 -4.93
C VAL A 73 4.63 -3.69 -4.31
N LEU A 74 4.22 -3.29 -3.11
CA LEU A 74 4.88 -2.21 -2.37
C LEU A 74 5.90 -2.82 -1.40
N THR A 75 7.14 -2.93 -1.86
CA THR A 75 8.26 -3.37 -1.03
C THR A 75 9.08 -2.20 -0.51
N PRO A 76 9.79 -2.36 0.61
CA PRO A 76 10.75 -1.36 1.07
C PRO A 76 11.84 -1.10 0.02
N SER A 77 12.01 0.15 -0.35
CA SER A 77 13.11 0.64 -1.21
C SER A 77 14.41 0.84 -0.45
N GLY A 78 14.34 0.81 0.89
CA GLY A 78 15.48 0.93 1.79
C GLY A 78 15.07 0.90 3.24
N TRP A 79 16.06 0.85 4.10
CA TRP A 79 15.87 0.89 5.53
C TRP A 79 16.99 1.66 6.22
N ALA A 80 16.75 2.07 7.45
CA ALA A 80 17.74 2.61 8.36
C ALA A 80 17.38 2.21 9.79
N ALA A 81 18.38 2.13 10.65
CA ALA A 81 18.17 1.81 12.06
C ALA A 81 19.07 2.69 12.92
N ASP A 82 18.57 3.06 14.09
CA ASP A 82 19.34 3.55 15.22
C ASP A 82 19.20 2.56 16.39
N ASP A 83 19.77 2.90 17.56
CA ASP A 83 19.84 1.99 18.71
C ASP A 83 18.47 1.47 19.20
N HIS A 84 17.38 2.11 18.84
CA HIS A 84 16.05 1.84 19.38
C HIS A 84 14.96 1.67 18.33
N ARG A 85 15.21 1.99 17.05
CA ARG A 85 14.19 2.07 16.03
C ARG A 85 14.68 1.58 14.68
N VAL A 86 13.81 0.86 13.99
CA VAL A 86 13.99 0.49 12.60
C VAL A 86 12.97 1.23 11.76
N VAL A 87 13.44 1.82 10.68
CA VAL A 87 12.64 2.58 9.72
C VAL A 87 12.75 1.92 8.36
N LEU A 88 11.61 1.58 7.79
CA LEU A 88 11.49 1.10 6.41
C LEU A 88 11.01 2.25 5.53
N GLY A 89 11.80 2.60 4.51
CA GLY A 89 11.38 3.53 3.46
C GLY A 89 10.75 2.78 2.29
N MET A 90 9.63 3.26 1.81
CA MET A 90 8.91 2.71 0.65
C MET A 90 8.28 3.83 -0.17
N ASP A 91 7.80 3.51 -1.38
CA ASP A 91 7.10 4.48 -2.20
C ASP A 91 5.91 5.08 -1.45
N LEU A 92 5.69 6.37 -1.64
CA LEU A 92 4.57 7.09 -1.03
C LEU A 92 3.31 6.93 -1.89
N VAL A 93 2.43 6.00 -1.52
CA VAL A 93 1.13 5.81 -2.14
C VAL A 93 0.13 6.80 -1.55
N ARG A 94 -0.66 7.49 -2.38
CA ARG A 94 -1.42 8.67 -1.96
C ARG A 94 -2.93 8.59 -2.19
N GLY A 95 -3.44 7.54 -2.81
CA GLY A 95 -4.87 7.35 -3.07
C GLY A 95 -5.63 6.67 -1.93
N GLY A 96 -4.94 6.34 -0.82
CA GLY A 96 -5.53 5.63 0.32
C GLY A 96 -5.55 4.12 0.12
N THR A 97 -6.46 3.45 0.81
CA THR A 97 -6.62 2.00 0.81
C THR A 97 -7.93 1.58 0.15
N VAL A 98 -8.02 0.32 -0.30
CA VAL A 98 -9.27 -0.27 -0.78
C VAL A 98 -10.33 -0.33 0.32
N ALA A 99 -9.92 -0.44 1.60
CA ALA A 99 -10.86 -0.39 2.72
C ALA A 99 -11.52 0.99 2.85
N GLU A 100 -10.75 2.07 2.69
CA GLU A 100 -11.29 3.44 2.69
C GLU A 100 -12.19 3.69 1.47
N LEU A 101 -11.79 3.19 0.30
CA LEU A 101 -12.62 3.29 -0.90
C LEU A 101 -13.98 2.62 -0.70
N LEU A 102 -14.01 1.39 -0.18
CA LEU A 102 -15.26 0.67 0.14
C LEU A 102 -16.13 1.44 1.15
N ALA A 103 -15.53 1.97 2.20
CA ALA A 103 -16.26 2.74 3.23
C ALA A 103 -16.93 4.01 2.65
N GLU A 104 -16.37 4.59 1.59
CA GLU A 104 -16.90 5.80 0.95
C GLU A 104 -17.90 5.51 -0.16
N THR A 105 -17.71 4.41 -0.91
CA THR A 105 -18.47 4.13 -2.13
C THR A 105 -19.47 3.00 -1.98
N GLY A 106 -19.32 2.14 -0.97
CA GLY A 106 -20.07 0.88 -0.88
C GLY A 106 -19.53 -0.18 -1.87
N PRO A 107 -20.39 -1.12 -2.29
CA PRO A 107 -20.00 -2.19 -3.22
C PRO A 107 -19.49 -1.62 -4.54
N LEU A 108 -18.42 -2.24 -5.07
CA LEU A 108 -17.81 -1.78 -6.31
C LEU A 108 -18.46 -2.44 -7.54
N PRO A 109 -18.52 -1.75 -8.69
CA PRO A 109 -18.92 -2.35 -9.95
C PRO A 109 -18.08 -3.61 -10.24
N PRO A 110 -18.68 -4.71 -10.74
CA PRO A 110 -17.96 -5.94 -11.07
C PRO A 110 -16.75 -5.73 -11.96
N SER A 111 -16.80 -4.83 -12.92
CA SER A 111 -15.68 -4.49 -13.80
C SER A 111 -14.52 -3.85 -13.05
N TYR A 112 -14.81 -2.99 -12.05
CA TYR A 112 -13.77 -2.37 -11.22
C TYR A 112 -13.18 -3.37 -10.23
N ALA A 113 -14.02 -4.20 -9.60
CA ALA A 113 -13.58 -5.29 -8.73
C ALA A 113 -12.70 -6.30 -9.47
N ALA A 114 -13.02 -6.62 -10.74
CA ALA A 114 -12.20 -7.49 -11.59
C ALA A 114 -10.81 -6.91 -11.84
N LEU A 115 -10.68 -5.60 -12.08
CA LEU A 115 -9.38 -4.93 -12.25
C LEU A 115 -8.54 -4.95 -10.97
N LEU A 116 -9.16 -4.69 -9.82
CA LEU A 116 -8.47 -4.78 -8.53
C LEU A 116 -8.00 -6.22 -8.25
N LEU A 117 -8.85 -7.21 -8.54
CA LEU A 117 -8.52 -8.62 -8.38
C LEU A 117 -7.40 -9.06 -9.35
N ASP A 118 -7.42 -8.60 -10.60
CA ASP A 118 -6.34 -8.86 -11.59
C ASP A 118 -4.99 -8.39 -11.05
N GLN A 119 -4.92 -7.16 -10.54
CA GLN A 119 -3.70 -6.56 -10.01
C GLN A 119 -3.24 -7.22 -8.71
N LEU A 120 -4.17 -7.62 -7.84
CA LEU A 120 -3.87 -8.38 -6.62
C LEU A 120 -3.30 -9.76 -6.97
N LEU A 121 -3.91 -10.48 -7.91
CA LEU A 121 -3.42 -11.80 -8.34
C LEU A 121 -2.05 -11.71 -9.03
N GLN A 122 -1.77 -10.65 -9.77
CA GLN A 122 -0.43 -10.38 -10.30
C GLN A 122 0.60 -10.20 -9.17
N ALA A 123 0.25 -9.39 -8.16
CA ALA A 123 1.11 -9.16 -7.00
C ALA A 123 1.39 -10.47 -6.26
N LEU A 124 0.35 -11.26 -5.96
CA LEU A 124 0.48 -12.54 -5.27
C LEU A 124 1.29 -13.56 -6.08
N ALA A 125 1.11 -13.63 -7.40
CA ALA A 125 1.89 -14.53 -8.25
C ALA A 125 3.40 -14.27 -8.13
N VAL A 126 3.81 -13.00 -8.18
CA VAL A 126 5.24 -12.63 -8.05
C VAL A 126 5.77 -12.85 -6.63
N VAL A 127 4.95 -12.61 -5.61
CA VAL A 127 5.31 -12.85 -4.20
C VAL A 127 5.51 -14.35 -3.95
N HIS A 128 4.61 -15.18 -4.46
CA HIS A 128 4.69 -16.64 -4.33
C HIS A 128 5.87 -17.23 -5.14
N ASP A 129 6.14 -16.70 -6.33
CA ASP A 129 7.29 -17.10 -7.14
C ASP A 129 8.63 -16.77 -6.44
N ALA A 130 8.65 -15.70 -5.66
CA ALA A 130 9.79 -15.36 -4.80
C ALA A 130 9.91 -16.24 -3.54
N GLY A 131 9.04 -17.24 -3.37
CA GLY A 131 9.04 -18.14 -2.22
C GLY A 131 8.53 -17.51 -0.92
N VAL A 132 7.62 -16.55 -1.02
CA VAL A 132 7.06 -15.80 0.12
C VAL A 132 5.54 -15.98 0.17
N VAL A 133 4.98 -16.10 1.37
CA VAL A 133 3.54 -16.04 1.63
C VAL A 133 3.25 -14.75 2.41
N HIS A 134 2.25 -13.98 1.95
CA HIS A 134 1.94 -12.65 2.50
C HIS A 134 1.22 -12.74 3.86
N ARG A 135 0.22 -13.63 3.99
CA ARG A 135 -0.53 -13.99 5.21
C ARG A 135 -1.46 -12.91 5.79
N ASP A 136 -1.48 -11.69 5.25
CA ASP A 136 -2.39 -10.64 5.71
C ASP A 136 -3.01 -9.87 4.52
N VAL A 137 -3.52 -10.61 3.53
CA VAL A 137 -4.22 -10.03 2.38
C VAL A 137 -5.60 -9.57 2.83
N LYS A 138 -5.85 -8.25 2.78
CA LYS A 138 -7.11 -7.60 3.17
C LYS A 138 -7.20 -6.21 2.55
N PRO A 139 -8.40 -5.60 2.43
CA PRO A 139 -8.57 -4.28 1.82
C PRO A 139 -7.72 -3.15 2.43
N ALA A 140 -7.42 -3.22 3.73
CA ALA A 140 -6.58 -2.23 4.41
C ALA A 140 -5.09 -2.29 3.98
N ASN A 141 -4.62 -3.43 3.44
CA ASN A 141 -3.26 -3.62 2.94
C ASN A 141 -3.16 -3.49 1.42
N LEU A 142 -4.26 -3.16 0.75
CA LEU A 142 -4.34 -2.86 -0.67
C LEU A 142 -4.38 -1.35 -0.85
N LEU A 143 -3.23 -0.76 -1.18
CA LEU A 143 -3.10 0.68 -1.36
C LEU A 143 -3.40 1.05 -2.82
N LEU A 144 -3.89 2.26 -3.02
CA LEU A 144 -4.25 2.80 -4.33
C LEU A 144 -3.40 4.02 -4.67
N ASP A 145 -2.86 4.06 -5.87
CA ASP A 145 -2.34 5.32 -6.42
C ASP A 145 -3.51 6.22 -6.86
N PRO A 146 -3.38 7.56 -6.78
CA PRO A 146 -4.43 8.47 -7.20
C PRO A 146 -4.59 8.44 -8.72
N THR A 147 -5.71 7.90 -9.19
CA THR A 147 -6.03 7.74 -10.63
C THR A 147 -7.24 8.55 -11.08
N GLY A 148 -7.85 9.33 -10.17
CA GLY A 148 -9.10 10.02 -10.48
C GLY A 148 -10.21 9.03 -10.78
N ASP A 149 -10.93 9.25 -11.89
CA ASP A 149 -11.99 8.39 -12.42
C ASP A 149 -11.47 7.29 -13.39
N GLY A 150 -10.17 7.17 -13.51
CA GLY A 150 -9.48 6.17 -14.34
C GLY A 150 -9.46 4.77 -13.75
N PRO A 151 -8.83 3.83 -14.46
CA PRO A 151 -8.60 2.48 -13.94
C PRO A 151 -7.83 2.52 -12.62
N PRO A 152 -8.14 1.63 -11.65
CA PRO A 152 -7.40 1.58 -10.40
C PRO A 152 -5.93 1.21 -10.63
N PHE A 153 -5.05 1.69 -9.76
CA PHE A 153 -3.69 1.20 -9.66
C PHE A 153 -3.42 0.76 -8.23
N LEU A 154 -3.48 -0.56 -8.01
CA LEU A 154 -3.34 -1.19 -6.71
C LEU A 154 -1.89 -1.54 -6.42
N ARG A 155 -1.49 -1.41 -5.16
CA ARG A 155 -0.23 -1.93 -4.62
C ARG A 155 -0.50 -2.74 -3.36
N LEU A 156 -0.11 -4.01 -3.36
CA LEU A 156 -0.13 -4.87 -2.17
C LEU A 156 1.01 -4.47 -1.24
N GLY A 157 0.67 -4.01 -0.06
CA GLY A 157 1.60 -3.55 0.96
C GLY A 157 1.49 -4.35 2.26
N ASP A 158 2.27 -3.93 3.24
CA ASP A 158 2.32 -4.49 4.59
C ASP A 158 2.74 -5.97 4.68
N PHE A 159 4.00 -6.21 4.33
CA PHE A 159 4.66 -7.52 4.47
C PHE A 159 5.08 -7.85 5.92
N GLY A 160 4.47 -7.23 6.94
CA GLY A 160 4.89 -7.34 8.33
C GLY A 160 4.77 -8.74 8.94
N VAL A 161 3.95 -9.59 8.35
CA VAL A 161 3.73 -10.98 8.77
C VAL A 161 4.09 -12.01 7.68
N ALA A 162 4.65 -11.52 6.57
CA ALA A 162 5.09 -12.38 5.48
C ALA A 162 6.22 -13.30 5.92
N VAL A 163 6.18 -14.55 5.47
CA VAL A 163 7.13 -15.60 5.88
C VAL A 163 7.68 -16.29 4.64
N PRO A 164 9.01 -16.54 4.58
CA PRO A 164 9.58 -17.42 3.57
C PRO A 164 9.05 -18.85 3.71
N LEU A 165 8.73 -19.50 2.59
CA LEU A 165 8.22 -20.89 2.54
C LEU A 165 9.14 -21.92 3.22
N HIS A 166 10.43 -21.61 3.33
CA HIS A 166 11.42 -22.54 3.91
C HIS A 166 11.84 -22.21 5.34
N ASP A 167 11.28 -21.20 5.97
CA ASP A 167 11.64 -20.80 7.34
C ASP A 167 10.65 -21.35 8.38
N VAL A 168 10.77 -22.64 8.67
CA VAL A 168 9.94 -23.37 9.64
C VAL A 168 10.12 -22.85 11.08
N ARG A 169 11.18 -22.09 11.37
CA ARG A 169 11.50 -21.64 12.74
C ARG A 169 10.64 -20.47 13.22
N LEU A 170 9.93 -19.78 12.34
CA LEU A 170 9.05 -18.65 12.68
C LEU A 170 7.62 -19.09 13.04
N THR A 171 7.30 -20.38 12.94
CA THR A 171 5.96 -20.93 13.21
C THR A 171 5.73 -21.33 14.68
N HIS A 172 6.71 -21.15 15.56
CA HIS A 172 6.63 -21.58 16.97
C HIS A 172 6.10 -20.50 17.93
N GLY A 173 5.27 -19.56 17.48
CA GLY A 173 4.57 -18.61 18.34
C GLY A 173 3.11 -19.01 18.58
N PRO A 174 2.53 -18.67 19.75
CA PRO A 174 1.17 -19.08 20.14
C PRO A 174 0.03 -18.35 19.41
N ALA A 175 0.32 -17.45 18.46
CA ALA A 175 -0.70 -16.62 17.83
C ALA A 175 -1.02 -17.06 16.40
N VAL A 176 -2.32 -17.16 16.09
CA VAL A 176 -2.82 -17.19 14.73
C VAL A 176 -2.49 -15.81 14.12
N VAL A 177 -1.67 -15.79 13.08
CA VAL A 177 -1.23 -14.56 12.44
C VAL A 177 -2.13 -14.27 11.25
N GLY A 178 -2.70 -13.06 11.22
CA GLY A 178 -3.60 -12.56 10.19
C GLY A 178 -4.82 -11.88 10.78
N THR A 179 -5.63 -11.27 9.93
CA THR A 179 -6.86 -10.56 10.35
C THR A 179 -8.03 -11.53 10.32
N ASP A 180 -8.73 -11.68 11.47
CA ASP A 180 -9.93 -12.49 11.57
C ASP A 180 -10.93 -12.19 10.44
N GLY A 181 -11.46 -13.27 9.84
CA GLY A 181 -12.38 -13.18 8.71
C GLY A 181 -11.72 -13.38 7.34
N TYR A 182 -10.45 -13.01 7.15
CA TYR A 182 -9.70 -13.25 5.91
C TYR A 182 -8.85 -14.52 5.96
N LEU A 183 -8.71 -15.12 7.13
CA LEU A 183 -7.92 -16.34 7.33
C LEU A 183 -8.57 -17.53 6.63
N ALA A 184 -7.77 -18.28 5.89
CA ALA A 184 -8.17 -19.55 5.32
C ALA A 184 -8.51 -20.56 6.43
N PRO A 185 -9.42 -21.52 6.18
CA PRO A 185 -9.84 -22.52 7.19
C PRO A 185 -8.65 -23.22 7.84
N GLU A 186 -7.67 -23.66 7.06
CA GLU A 186 -6.48 -24.37 7.53
C GLU A 186 -5.54 -23.49 8.38
N GLN A 187 -5.56 -22.18 8.24
CA GLN A 187 -4.75 -21.28 9.08
C GLN A 187 -5.20 -21.29 10.54
N ARG A 188 -6.48 -21.58 10.81
CA ARG A 188 -7.01 -21.71 12.16
C ARG A 188 -6.42 -22.90 12.90
N ASP A 189 -6.07 -23.94 12.14
CA ASP A 189 -5.44 -25.16 12.67
C ASP A 189 -3.91 -25.07 12.72
N ARG A 190 -3.36 -23.85 12.61
CA ARG A 190 -1.92 -23.56 12.65
C ARG A 190 -1.11 -24.29 11.57
N SER A 191 -1.66 -24.40 10.38
CA SER A 191 -0.96 -24.99 9.24
C SER A 191 0.32 -24.21 8.88
N VAL A 192 1.23 -24.91 8.23
CA VAL A 192 2.43 -24.32 7.63
C VAL A 192 2.00 -23.22 6.63
N PRO A 193 2.73 -22.12 6.52
CA PRO A 193 2.49 -21.11 5.49
C PRO A 193 2.44 -21.71 4.09
N ASP A 194 1.36 -21.46 3.36
CA ASP A 194 1.11 -21.94 2.01
C ASP A 194 0.53 -20.83 1.14
N PRO A 195 0.98 -20.65 -0.12
CA PRO A 195 0.41 -19.69 -1.07
C PRO A 195 -1.10 -19.77 -1.23
N ALA A 196 -1.71 -20.96 -1.07
CA ALA A 196 -3.16 -21.15 -1.12
C ALA A 196 -3.92 -20.35 -0.05
N GLN A 197 -3.27 -19.99 1.06
CA GLN A 197 -3.83 -19.12 2.10
C GLN A 197 -4.09 -17.72 1.59
N ASP A 198 -3.12 -17.13 0.86
CA ASP A 198 -3.27 -15.81 0.25
C ASP A 198 -4.31 -15.81 -0.88
N VAL A 199 -4.42 -16.93 -1.61
CA VAL A 199 -5.43 -17.12 -2.66
C VAL A 199 -6.84 -17.14 -2.05
N TYR A 200 -7.04 -17.83 -0.92
CA TYR A 200 -8.30 -17.78 -0.19
C TYR A 200 -8.64 -16.35 0.25
N ALA A 201 -7.68 -15.66 0.86
CA ALA A 201 -7.86 -14.28 1.28
C ALA A 201 -8.20 -13.34 0.11
N ALA A 202 -7.63 -13.56 -1.08
CA ALA A 202 -8.01 -12.83 -2.30
C ALA A 202 -9.46 -13.09 -2.71
N GLY A 203 -9.97 -14.33 -2.53
CA GLY A 203 -11.37 -14.67 -2.71
C GLY A 203 -12.29 -13.94 -1.74
N VAL A 204 -11.89 -13.84 -0.45
CA VAL A 204 -12.60 -13.05 0.57
C VAL A 204 -12.63 -11.58 0.20
N VAL A 205 -11.50 -11.02 -0.20
CA VAL A 205 -11.40 -9.63 -0.67
C VAL A 205 -12.33 -9.42 -1.86
N ALA A 206 -12.31 -10.29 -2.88
CA ALA A 206 -13.17 -10.16 -4.06
C ALA A 206 -14.66 -10.17 -3.68
N THR A 207 -15.06 -11.02 -2.73
CA THR A 207 -16.44 -11.04 -2.20
C THR A 207 -16.79 -9.72 -1.54
N GLN A 208 -15.89 -9.17 -0.72
CA GLN A 208 -16.12 -7.89 -0.07
C GLN A 208 -16.17 -6.73 -1.06
N LEU A 209 -15.33 -6.71 -2.10
CA LEU A 209 -15.38 -5.70 -3.16
C LEU A 209 -16.77 -5.62 -3.81
N LEU A 210 -17.40 -6.79 -4.03
CA LEU A 210 -18.70 -6.91 -4.69
C LEU A 210 -19.89 -6.65 -3.77
N THR A 211 -19.75 -6.78 -2.45
CA THR A 211 -20.87 -6.75 -1.51
C THR A 211 -20.80 -5.67 -0.46
N ASP A 212 -19.61 -5.07 -0.26
CA ASP A 212 -19.26 -4.19 0.85
C ASP A 212 -19.55 -4.80 2.24
N ARG A 213 -19.60 -6.14 2.30
CA ARG A 213 -19.82 -6.85 3.56
C ARG A 213 -18.49 -7.38 4.09
N PRO A 214 -17.95 -6.81 5.18
CA PRO A 214 -16.75 -7.35 5.80
C PRO A 214 -17.00 -8.78 6.26
N PRO A 215 -16.00 -9.67 6.08
CA PRO A 215 -16.13 -11.06 6.48
C PRO A 215 -16.29 -11.17 8.01
N ARG A 216 -17.13 -12.10 8.45
CA ARG A 216 -17.34 -12.39 9.88
C ARG A 216 -16.86 -13.80 10.19
N PRO A 217 -16.00 -13.99 11.20
CA PRO A 217 -15.55 -15.32 11.60
C PRO A 217 -16.73 -16.25 11.84
N GLY A 218 -16.69 -17.48 11.30
CA GLY A 218 -17.74 -18.47 11.47
C GLY A 218 -19.01 -18.27 10.63
N HIS A 219 -19.09 -17.21 9.84
CA HIS A 219 -20.23 -17.02 8.92
C HIS A 219 -19.83 -17.36 7.48
N PRO A 220 -20.73 -18.01 6.71
CA PRO A 220 -20.46 -18.31 5.31
C PRO A 220 -20.31 -17.04 4.48
N LEU A 221 -19.37 -17.03 3.57
CA LEU A 221 -19.19 -15.98 2.58
C LEU A 221 -20.20 -16.19 1.44
N LEU A 222 -21.08 -15.23 1.27
CA LEU A 222 -22.06 -15.24 0.18
C LEU A 222 -21.47 -14.54 -1.03
N VAL A 223 -20.95 -15.31 -1.97
CA VAL A 223 -20.47 -14.80 -3.26
C VAL A 223 -21.68 -14.38 -4.09
N PRO A 224 -21.80 -13.10 -4.50
CA PRO A 224 -22.95 -12.65 -5.27
C PRO A 224 -22.98 -13.29 -6.65
N GLU A 225 -24.20 -13.34 -7.25
CA GLU A 225 -24.37 -13.77 -8.63
C GLU A 225 -23.64 -12.82 -9.57
N GLY A 226 -23.08 -13.36 -10.64
CA GLY A 226 -22.41 -12.57 -11.66
C GLY A 226 -21.21 -13.31 -12.29
N PRO A 227 -20.56 -12.65 -13.26
CA PRO A 227 -19.51 -13.29 -14.06
C PRO A 227 -18.29 -13.75 -13.23
N LEU A 228 -18.00 -13.09 -12.12
CA LEU A 228 -16.85 -13.42 -11.25
C LEU A 228 -17.13 -14.58 -10.28
N ARG A 229 -18.41 -14.96 -10.09
CA ARG A 229 -18.80 -15.98 -9.09
C ARG A 229 -18.06 -17.32 -9.21
N PRO A 230 -17.92 -17.92 -10.41
CA PRO A 230 -17.21 -19.20 -10.53
C PRO A 230 -15.75 -19.13 -10.11
N LEU A 231 -15.08 -18.03 -10.46
CA LEU A 231 -13.68 -17.81 -10.06
C LEU A 231 -13.58 -17.59 -8.55
N VAL A 232 -14.37 -16.66 -8.00
CA VAL A 232 -14.34 -16.35 -6.55
C VAL A 232 -14.67 -17.61 -5.73
N GLY A 233 -15.63 -18.41 -6.17
CA GLY A 233 -15.91 -19.70 -5.54
C GLY A 233 -14.72 -20.65 -5.53
N ALA A 234 -13.96 -20.74 -6.63
CA ALA A 234 -12.75 -21.55 -6.69
C ALA A 234 -11.60 -21.03 -5.81
N LEU A 235 -11.50 -19.70 -5.61
CA LEU A 235 -10.52 -19.11 -4.66
C LEU A 235 -10.89 -19.45 -3.21
N LEU A 236 -12.18 -19.55 -2.91
CA LEU A 236 -12.72 -19.80 -1.57
C LEU A 236 -12.91 -21.28 -1.25
N ASP A 237 -12.40 -22.20 -2.07
CA ASP A 237 -12.52 -23.62 -1.81
C ASP A 237 -11.96 -23.94 -0.40
N PRO A 238 -12.71 -24.68 0.45
CA PRO A 238 -12.24 -25.04 1.77
C PRO A 238 -10.99 -25.92 1.74
N ASP A 239 -10.83 -26.74 0.69
CA ASP A 239 -9.63 -27.55 0.48
C ASP A 239 -8.55 -26.72 -0.24
N PRO A 240 -7.41 -26.41 0.41
CA PRO A 240 -6.34 -25.62 -0.20
C PRO A 240 -5.77 -26.26 -1.47
N THR A 241 -5.85 -27.58 -1.63
CA THR A 241 -5.32 -28.29 -2.81
C THR A 241 -6.19 -28.10 -4.06
N LEU A 242 -7.45 -27.72 -3.90
CA LEU A 242 -8.39 -27.47 -4.99
C LEU A 242 -8.36 -26.00 -5.45
N ARG A 243 -7.75 -25.12 -4.66
CA ARG A 243 -7.58 -23.71 -5.04
C ARG A 243 -6.58 -23.57 -6.18
N PRO A 244 -6.86 -22.72 -7.19
CA PRO A 244 -5.88 -22.42 -8.22
C PRO A 244 -4.70 -21.65 -7.61
N THR A 245 -3.51 -21.75 -8.21
CA THR A 245 -2.42 -20.80 -7.90
C THR A 245 -2.82 -19.38 -8.29
N ALA A 246 -2.19 -18.35 -7.72
CA ALA A 246 -2.47 -16.95 -8.08
C ALA A 246 -2.31 -16.70 -9.59
N ALA A 247 -1.26 -17.27 -10.22
CA ALA A 247 -1.06 -17.18 -11.68
C ALA A 247 -2.16 -17.89 -12.48
N ALA A 248 -2.62 -19.07 -12.03
CA ALA A 248 -3.71 -19.79 -12.68
C ALA A 248 -5.05 -19.04 -12.54
N ALA A 249 -5.31 -18.48 -11.35
CA ALA A 249 -6.48 -17.65 -11.09
C ALA A 249 -6.51 -16.40 -11.97
N LEU A 250 -5.36 -15.72 -12.11
CA LEU A 250 -5.18 -14.58 -13.01
C LEU A 250 -5.50 -14.96 -14.46
N GLY A 251 -4.96 -16.09 -14.93
CA GLY A 251 -5.26 -16.60 -16.25
C GLY A 251 -6.75 -16.95 -16.47
N ARG A 252 -7.45 -17.41 -15.42
CA ARG A 252 -8.91 -17.64 -15.47
C ARG A 252 -9.67 -16.31 -15.52
N LEU A 253 -9.31 -15.35 -14.65
CA LEU A 253 -9.95 -14.03 -14.57
C LEU A 253 -9.94 -13.31 -15.92
N ARG A 254 -8.80 -13.30 -16.61
CA ARG A 254 -8.60 -12.62 -17.90
C ARG A 254 -9.39 -13.23 -19.06
N ARG A 255 -10.00 -14.41 -18.87
CA ARG A 255 -10.92 -15.04 -19.82
C ARG A 255 -12.38 -14.76 -19.54
N ILE A 256 -12.68 -14.14 -18.39
CA ILE A 256 -14.05 -13.76 -18.03
C ILE A 256 -14.37 -12.42 -18.68
N ASP A 257 -15.42 -12.37 -19.47
CA ASP A 257 -15.97 -11.10 -19.95
C ASP A 257 -16.72 -10.42 -18.81
N VAL A 258 -16.21 -9.29 -18.35
CA VAL A 258 -16.85 -8.45 -17.33
C VAL A 258 -17.05 -7.07 -17.93
N PRO A 259 -18.23 -6.81 -18.51
CA PRO A 259 -18.50 -5.54 -19.16
C PRO A 259 -18.45 -4.38 -18.16
N ARG A 260 -18.02 -3.23 -18.63
CA ARG A 260 -18.04 -2.00 -17.83
C ARG A 260 -19.47 -1.50 -17.72
N ASP A 261 -20.02 -1.61 -16.53
CA ASP A 261 -21.34 -1.15 -16.18
C ASP A 261 -21.26 0.04 -15.20
N GLY A 262 -21.59 1.21 -15.68
CA GLY A 262 -21.65 2.42 -14.87
C GLY A 262 -20.31 3.14 -14.62
N PRO A 263 -20.34 4.23 -13.83
CA PRO A 263 -19.17 5.00 -13.47
C PRO A 263 -18.28 4.25 -12.48
N TRP A 264 -16.99 4.42 -12.62
CA TRP A 264 -16.02 3.90 -11.65
C TRP A 264 -15.85 4.87 -10.49
N PRO A 265 -15.49 4.38 -9.28
CA PRO A 265 -15.20 5.24 -8.16
C PRO A 265 -13.98 6.10 -8.43
N VAL A 266 -13.97 7.31 -7.90
CA VAL A 266 -12.85 8.24 -7.98
C VAL A 266 -11.83 7.91 -6.92
N VAL A 267 -10.57 7.77 -7.30
CA VAL A 267 -9.43 7.62 -6.36
C VAL A 267 -8.65 8.93 -6.32
N PRO A 268 -8.95 9.85 -5.38
CA PRO A 268 -8.29 11.14 -5.29
C PRO A 268 -6.90 11.03 -4.68
N ASP A 269 -6.09 12.08 -4.83
CA ASP A 269 -4.90 12.27 -3.99
C ASP A 269 -5.36 12.69 -2.58
N ARG A 270 -5.16 11.81 -1.61
CA ARG A 270 -5.60 12.01 -0.21
C ARG A 270 -4.56 12.72 0.64
N LEU A 271 -3.33 12.85 0.16
CA LEU A 271 -2.29 13.51 0.93
C LEU A 271 -2.22 15.00 0.59
N PRO A 272 -2.44 15.89 1.56
CA PRO A 272 -2.26 17.31 1.35
C PRO A 272 -0.80 17.62 0.98
N PRO A 273 -0.54 18.76 0.31
CA PRO A 273 0.83 19.18 0.05
C PRO A 273 1.61 19.24 1.38
N PRO A 274 2.92 18.90 1.39
CA PRO A 274 3.73 18.96 2.60
C PRO A 274 3.67 20.36 3.23
N PRO A 275 3.67 20.46 4.58
CA PRO A 275 3.47 21.72 5.31
C PRO A 275 4.38 22.88 4.87
N HIS A 276 5.56 22.58 4.33
CA HIS A 276 6.52 23.60 3.83
C HIS A 276 6.54 23.78 2.31
N ALA A 277 5.68 23.07 1.56
CA ALA A 277 5.63 23.23 0.11
C ALA A 277 5.02 24.58 -0.28
N ALA A 278 4.01 25.05 0.45
CA ALA A 278 3.39 26.36 0.24
C ALA A 278 4.36 27.51 0.52
N GLU A 279 5.18 27.43 1.57
CA GLU A 279 6.19 28.46 1.88
C GLU A 279 7.29 28.50 0.83
N ARG A 280 7.75 27.33 0.32
CA ARG A 280 8.74 27.29 -0.77
C ARG A 280 8.17 27.79 -2.10
N ALA A 281 6.93 27.44 -2.44
CA ALA A 281 6.26 27.94 -3.63
C ALA A 281 6.07 29.46 -3.56
N ALA A 282 5.67 30.01 -2.42
CA ALA A 282 5.57 31.45 -2.20
C ALA A 282 6.92 32.13 -2.31
N THR A 283 7.99 31.56 -1.74
CA THR A 283 9.34 32.14 -1.82
C THR A 283 9.87 32.13 -3.25
N VAL A 284 9.64 31.06 -4.01
CA VAL A 284 10.02 30.97 -5.43
C VAL A 284 9.21 31.96 -6.26
N ALA A 285 7.89 32.06 -6.04
CA ALA A 285 7.04 33.00 -6.75
C ALA A 285 7.44 34.45 -6.49
N ILE A 286 7.75 34.81 -5.25
CA ILE A 286 8.25 36.13 -4.87
C ILE A 286 9.62 36.39 -5.55
N GLY A 287 10.52 35.40 -5.54
CA GLY A 287 11.83 35.52 -6.22
C GLY A 287 11.69 35.73 -7.72
N CYS A 288 10.83 35.00 -8.41
CA CYS A 288 10.53 35.16 -9.83
C CYS A 288 9.90 36.53 -10.11
N PHE A 289 8.99 36.99 -9.26
CA PHE A 289 8.34 38.30 -9.41
C PHE A 289 9.35 39.47 -9.26
N VAL A 290 10.23 39.41 -8.26
CA VAL A 290 11.29 40.37 -8.05
C VAL A 290 12.28 40.39 -9.23
N ALA A 291 12.66 39.22 -9.73
CA ALA A 291 13.53 39.10 -10.89
C ALA A 291 12.88 39.69 -12.17
N ALA A 292 11.58 39.47 -12.37
CA ALA A 292 10.84 40.04 -13.49
C ALA A 292 10.77 41.57 -13.42
N ILE A 293 10.52 42.13 -12.22
CA ILE A 293 10.54 43.60 -12.02
C ILE A 293 11.94 44.19 -12.32
N ALA A 294 13.00 43.54 -11.87
CA ALA A 294 14.37 43.98 -12.10
C ALA A 294 14.73 43.97 -13.60
N LEU A 295 14.32 42.92 -14.33
CA LEU A 295 14.51 42.81 -15.78
C LEU A 295 13.71 43.86 -16.54
N CYS A 296 12.47 44.13 -16.17
CA CYS A 296 11.65 45.19 -16.77
C CYS A 296 12.25 46.57 -16.50
N GLY A 297 12.74 46.83 -15.28
CA GLY A 297 13.42 48.09 -14.93
C GLY A 297 14.70 48.30 -15.71
N ALA A 298 15.53 47.29 -15.90
CA ALA A 298 16.73 47.34 -16.71
C ALA A 298 16.43 47.62 -18.21
N ALA A 299 15.41 46.96 -18.76
CA ALA A 299 14.97 47.15 -20.12
C ALA A 299 14.45 48.60 -20.35
N LEU A 300 13.68 49.13 -19.40
CA LEU A 300 13.18 50.50 -19.45
C LEU A 300 14.33 51.54 -19.35
N ALA A 301 15.31 51.28 -18.48
CA ALA A 301 16.50 52.15 -18.36
C ALA A 301 17.34 52.16 -19.64
N MET A 302 17.51 51.03 -20.33
CA MET A 302 18.17 50.96 -21.64
C MET A 302 17.41 51.72 -22.73
N LEU A 303 16.07 51.72 -22.69
CA LEU A 303 15.22 52.42 -23.63
C LEU A 303 15.25 53.98 -23.44
N LEU A 304 15.52 54.42 -22.20
CA LEU A 304 15.54 55.84 -21.86
C LEU A 304 16.94 56.46 -21.98
N LEU A 305 18.00 55.66 -22.07
CA LEU A 305 19.40 56.14 -22.17
C LEU A 305 20.01 55.94 -23.57
N GLY A 306 19.30 55.32 -24.51
CA GLY A 306 19.66 55.20 -25.92
C GLY A 306 18.80 56.12 -26.78
#